data_52db80dff47b4ff32b69ba2a349484a4
#
_entry.id   52db80dff47b4ff32b69ba2a349484a4
#
_cell.length_a   1.000
_cell.length_b   1.000
_cell.length_c   1.000
_cell.angle_alpha   90.00
_cell.angle_beta   90.00
_cell.angle_gamma   90.00
#
_symmetry.space_group_name_H-M   'P 1'
#
loop_
_entity.id
_entity.type
_entity.pdbx_description
1 polymer ?
#
loop_
_entity_poly.entity_id
_entity_poly.type
_entity_poly.pdbx_seq_one_letter_code
_entity_poly.pdbx_strand_id
1 'polypeptide(L)'
;MVKKKLTARTADINQLYEESVQCPEFEVGFIKKLYKKYNKSKCTSLREDFSASALISTEWVMDNNKHTSIAVDYDKQMINQAKKTALRRLDQDQQSRMKICYGDSSKYKDDKVDCVLAANFSYFVFKDRINLIKYFQNARSQLKRKGLFLLDAFGGYEAHQLLEERTKHKNFTYVWDQSSFNPITHEIKCYIHFEFPDKTKKKRAFTYDWRLWTLPEIQECLKEAGFKSVDVYMQGWDEKKDEETEEFYKMKKCDADPAWVAYLVARK
;
A
#
# COMPACT_ATOMS: atom_id res chain seq x y z
N MET A 1 6.67 -31.53 18.49
CA MET A 1 7.20 -31.15 17.16
C MET A 1 8.22 -30.03 17.33
N VAL A 2 9.48 -30.27 16.98
CA VAL A 2 10.52 -29.21 16.99
C VAL A 2 10.17 -28.21 15.91
N LYS A 3 9.80 -26.97 16.29
CA LYS A 3 9.58 -25.89 15.30
C LYS A 3 10.86 -25.71 14.49
N LYS A 4 10.82 -26.02 13.21
CA LYS A 4 11.94 -25.83 12.28
C LYS A 4 12.37 -24.37 12.38
N LYS A 5 13.64 -24.11 12.73
CA LYS A 5 14.18 -22.73 12.79
C LYS A 5 14.05 -22.12 11.40
N LEU A 6 13.52 -20.89 11.36
CA LEU A 6 13.40 -20.12 10.15
C LEU A 6 14.81 -19.69 9.70
N THR A 7 15.13 -19.89 8.43
CA THR A 7 16.45 -19.58 7.82
C THR A 7 16.22 -18.97 6.44
N ALA A 8 17.25 -18.37 5.84
CA ALA A 8 17.17 -17.84 4.49
C ALA A 8 16.75 -18.89 3.43
N ARG A 9 17.02 -20.16 3.69
CA ARG A 9 16.69 -21.28 2.77
C ARG A 9 15.23 -21.76 2.93
N THR A 10 14.67 -21.66 4.14
CA THR A 10 13.37 -22.27 4.47
C THR A 10 12.24 -21.24 4.58
N ALA A 11 12.59 -19.95 4.58
CA ALA A 11 11.64 -18.87 4.71
C ALA A 11 10.84 -18.64 3.42
N ASP A 12 9.55 -18.45 3.56
CA ASP A 12 8.69 -17.89 2.52
C ASP A 12 8.76 -16.36 2.59
N ILE A 13 9.43 -15.76 1.60
CA ILE A 13 9.67 -14.30 1.56
C ILE A 13 8.36 -13.51 1.45
N ASN A 14 7.32 -14.05 0.81
CA ASN A 14 6.04 -13.37 0.69
C ASN A 14 5.33 -13.32 2.04
N GLN A 15 5.37 -14.43 2.80
CA GLN A 15 4.83 -14.44 4.17
C GLN A 15 5.58 -13.46 5.07
N LEU A 16 6.92 -13.39 4.98
CA LEU A 16 7.69 -12.42 5.77
C LEU A 16 7.36 -10.97 5.40
N TYR A 17 7.13 -10.70 4.12
CA TYR A 17 6.70 -9.39 3.64
C TYR A 17 5.33 -9.03 4.21
N GLU A 18 4.36 -9.93 4.11
CA GLU A 18 3.02 -9.76 4.67
C GLU A 18 3.08 -9.43 6.17
N GLU A 19 3.90 -10.16 6.94
CA GLU A 19 4.08 -9.95 8.39
C GLU A 19 4.80 -8.64 8.75
N SER A 20 5.56 -8.05 7.82
CA SER A 20 6.40 -6.87 8.10
C SER A 20 5.78 -5.55 7.63
N VAL A 21 5.00 -5.57 6.56
CA VAL A 21 4.66 -4.36 5.79
C VAL A 21 3.16 -4.14 5.69
N GLN A 22 2.33 -5.16 5.91
CA GLN A 22 0.89 -5.07 5.69
C GLN A 22 0.10 -5.19 6.99
N CYS A 23 -0.87 -4.29 7.16
CA CYS A 23 -1.85 -4.33 8.24
C CYS A 23 -3.28 -4.21 7.66
N PRO A 24 -3.78 -5.27 6.97
CA PRO A 24 -5.01 -5.19 6.18
C PRO A 24 -6.25 -4.81 7.01
N GLU A 25 -6.29 -5.15 8.29
CA GLU A 25 -7.36 -4.76 9.20
C GLU A 25 -7.41 -3.25 9.39
N PHE A 26 -6.23 -2.60 9.47
CA PHE A 26 -6.13 -1.14 9.55
C PHE A 26 -6.68 -0.49 8.28
N GLU A 27 -6.20 -0.89 7.09
CA GLU A 27 -6.64 -0.32 5.81
C GLU A 27 -8.15 -0.48 5.61
N VAL A 28 -8.71 -1.65 5.90
CA VAL A 28 -10.15 -1.90 5.82
C VAL A 28 -10.94 -0.99 6.76
N GLY A 29 -10.51 -0.87 8.01
CA GLY A 29 -11.10 0.04 9.00
C GLY A 29 -11.03 1.49 8.56
N PHE A 30 -9.87 1.92 8.06
CA PHE A 30 -9.61 3.30 7.63
C PHE A 30 -10.44 3.68 6.40
N ILE A 31 -10.52 2.82 5.38
CA ILE A 31 -11.39 3.01 4.21
C ILE A 31 -12.84 3.21 4.66
N LYS A 32 -13.36 2.35 5.52
CA LYS A 32 -14.76 2.42 6.02
C LYS A 32 -15.01 3.74 6.78
N LYS A 33 -14.08 4.13 7.66
CA LYS A 33 -14.11 5.39 8.44
C LYS A 33 -14.15 6.60 7.51
N LEU A 34 -13.26 6.65 6.54
CA LEU A 34 -13.16 7.75 5.58
C LEU A 34 -14.37 7.83 4.65
N TYR A 35 -14.77 6.70 4.08
CA TYR A 35 -15.92 6.70 3.17
C TYR A 35 -17.21 7.16 3.87
N LYS A 36 -17.44 6.70 5.11
CA LYS A 36 -18.57 7.17 5.95
C LYS A 36 -18.47 8.66 6.25
N LYS A 37 -17.25 9.17 6.56
CA LYS A 37 -17.02 10.59 6.84
C LYS A 37 -17.38 11.49 5.65
N TYR A 38 -16.98 11.10 4.44
CA TYR A 38 -17.19 11.92 3.23
C TYR A 38 -18.57 11.73 2.59
N ASN A 39 -19.15 10.54 2.66
CA ASN A 39 -20.36 10.19 1.92
C ASN A 39 -21.58 9.93 2.80
N LYS A 40 -21.42 9.85 4.12
CA LYS A 40 -22.49 9.47 5.07
C LYS A 40 -23.17 8.14 4.74
N SER A 41 -22.49 7.27 3.98
CA SER A 41 -22.95 5.94 3.54
C SER A 41 -21.83 4.91 3.73
N LYS A 42 -22.17 3.63 3.57
CA LYS A 42 -21.19 2.54 3.66
C LYS A 42 -20.45 2.38 2.33
N CYS A 43 -19.15 2.11 2.39
CA CYS A 43 -18.36 1.59 1.31
C CYS A 43 -18.64 0.10 1.18
N THR A 44 -18.92 -0.40 -0.01
CA THR A 44 -19.22 -1.82 -0.24
C THR A 44 -18.35 -2.47 -1.29
N SER A 45 -17.76 -1.69 -2.18
CA SER A 45 -16.90 -2.21 -3.25
C SER A 45 -15.52 -1.54 -3.24
N LEU A 46 -14.48 -2.36 -3.21
CA LEU A 46 -13.07 -1.95 -3.19
C LEU A 46 -12.38 -2.43 -4.46
N ARG A 47 -11.50 -1.60 -5.03
CA ARG A 47 -10.46 -2.03 -5.96
C ARG A 47 -9.12 -1.77 -5.32
N GLU A 48 -8.28 -2.79 -5.25
CA GLU A 48 -6.90 -2.74 -4.79
C GLU A 48 -5.98 -2.81 -6.00
N ASP A 49 -5.32 -1.70 -6.31
CA ASP A 49 -4.30 -1.64 -7.36
C ASP A 49 -2.93 -2.03 -6.77
N PHE A 50 -2.07 -2.67 -7.57
CA PHE A 50 -0.77 -3.21 -7.14
C PHE A 50 -0.94 -4.20 -5.97
N SER A 51 -1.92 -5.07 -6.09
CA SER A 51 -2.45 -5.85 -4.96
C SER A 51 -1.52 -6.92 -4.42
N ALA A 52 -0.42 -7.24 -5.11
CA ALA A 52 0.51 -8.32 -4.71
C ALA A 52 -0.25 -9.61 -4.33
N SER A 53 -0.17 -10.04 -3.06
CA SER A 53 -0.91 -11.21 -2.54
C SER A 53 -2.38 -10.94 -2.22
N ALA A 54 -2.88 -9.72 -2.47
CA ALA A 54 -4.26 -9.28 -2.29
C ALA A 54 -4.81 -9.48 -0.86
N LEU A 55 -3.99 -9.19 0.14
CA LEU A 55 -4.39 -9.35 1.54
C LEU A 55 -5.49 -8.36 1.95
N ILE A 56 -5.41 -7.10 1.49
CA ILE A 56 -6.41 -6.09 1.82
C ILE A 56 -7.75 -6.44 1.17
N SER A 57 -7.73 -6.88 -0.10
CA SER A 57 -8.92 -7.39 -0.78
C SER A 57 -9.52 -8.61 -0.10
N THR A 58 -8.67 -9.51 0.42
CA THR A 58 -9.08 -10.71 1.18
C THR A 58 -9.77 -10.30 2.49
N GLU A 59 -9.14 -9.43 3.27
CA GLU A 59 -9.70 -8.91 4.53
C GLU A 59 -10.99 -8.14 4.30
N TRP A 60 -11.07 -7.36 3.19
CA TRP A 60 -12.27 -6.62 2.80
C TRP A 60 -13.50 -7.52 2.64
N VAL A 61 -13.38 -8.64 1.92
CA VAL A 61 -14.53 -9.56 1.70
C VAL A 61 -14.84 -10.39 2.93
N MET A 62 -13.89 -10.60 3.84
CA MET A 62 -14.11 -11.24 5.14
C MET A 62 -14.88 -10.35 6.12
N ASP A 63 -14.61 -9.04 6.10
CA ASP A 63 -15.20 -8.07 7.05
C ASP A 63 -16.73 -7.98 6.95
N ASN A 64 -17.31 -8.18 5.76
CA ASN A 64 -18.76 -8.08 5.59
C ASN A 64 -19.26 -8.85 4.38
N ASN A 65 -20.45 -9.49 4.51
CA ASN A 65 -21.08 -10.28 3.44
C ASN A 65 -21.59 -9.47 2.23
N LYS A 66 -21.63 -8.14 2.32
CA LYS A 66 -21.97 -7.21 1.23
C LYS A 66 -20.74 -6.62 0.54
N HIS A 67 -19.54 -6.93 1.04
CA HIS A 67 -18.31 -6.41 0.48
C HIS A 67 -17.88 -7.22 -0.75
N THR A 68 -17.52 -6.49 -1.81
CA THR A 68 -16.91 -7.03 -3.02
C THR A 68 -15.56 -6.39 -3.26
N SER A 69 -14.61 -7.12 -3.83
CA SER A 69 -13.29 -6.58 -4.16
C SER A 69 -12.81 -6.98 -5.55
N ILE A 70 -11.95 -6.13 -6.12
CA ILE A 70 -11.20 -6.35 -7.36
C ILE A 70 -9.74 -6.10 -7.04
N ALA A 71 -8.92 -7.14 -7.01
CA ALA A 71 -7.48 -7.07 -6.81
C ALA A 71 -6.77 -7.12 -8.15
N VAL A 72 -5.94 -6.12 -8.46
CA VAL A 72 -5.26 -5.99 -9.75
C VAL A 72 -3.75 -5.95 -9.55
N ASP A 73 -3.03 -6.85 -10.22
CA ASP A 73 -1.57 -6.84 -10.25
C ASP A 73 -1.05 -7.29 -11.62
N TYR A 74 0.09 -6.78 -12.05
CA TYR A 74 0.72 -7.16 -13.31
C TYR A 74 1.73 -8.30 -13.17
N ASP A 75 2.09 -8.68 -11.93
CA ASP A 75 2.99 -9.80 -11.66
C ASP A 75 2.20 -11.11 -11.55
N LYS A 76 2.46 -12.03 -12.49
CA LYS A 76 1.82 -13.35 -12.51
C LYS A 76 2.13 -14.19 -11.27
N GLN A 77 3.29 -14.02 -10.65
CA GLN A 77 3.65 -14.76 -9.44
C GLN A 77 2.82 -14.25 -8.27
N MET A 78 2.65 -12.93 -8.15
CA MET A 78 1.79 -12.32 -7.14
C MET A 78 0.32 -12.70 -7.32
N ILE A 79 -0.20 -12.69 -8.54
CA ILE A 79 -1.55 -13.19 -8.84
C ILE A 79 -1.74 -14.66 -8.43
N ASN A 80 -0.76 -15.51 -8.68
CA ASN A 80 -0.82 -16.90 -8.21
C ASN A 80 -0.76 -17.00 -6.66
N GLN A 81 0.01 -16.14 -6.01
CA GLN A 81 0.05 -16.06 -4.56
C GLN A 81 -1.29 -15.55 -4.00
N ALA A 82 -1.88 -14.52 -4.60
CA ALA A 82 -3.19 -14.00 -4.23
C ALA A 82 -4.28 -15.09 -4.30
N LYS A 83 -4.30 -15.89 -5.37
CA LYS A 83 -5.22 -17.03 -5.50
C LYS A 83 -5.03 -18.07 -4.39
N LYS A 84 -3.78 -18.41 -4.04
CA LYS A 84 -3.47 -19.32 -2.92
C LYS A 84 -3.92 -18.74 -1.58
N THR A 85 -3.71 -17.45 -1.36
CA THR A 85 -4.14 -16.73 -0.16
C THR A 85 -5.66 -16.76 -0.04
N ALA A 86 -6.39 -16.45 -1.13
CA ALA A 86 -7.84 -16.50 -1.17
C ALA A 86 -8.39 -17.92 -0.88
N LEU A 87 -7.85 -18.94 -1.56
CA LEU A 87 -8.24 -20.33 -1.33
C LEU A 87 -8.02 -20.81 0.11
N ARG A 88 -6.98 -20.30 0.79
CA ARG A 88 -6.64 -20.68 2.16
C ARG A 88 -7.49 -19.95 3.21
N ARG A 89 -7.86 -18.69 2.95
CA ARG A 89 -8.47 -17.80 3.95
C ARG A 89 -9.97 -17.59 3.77
N LEU A 90 -10.51 -17.77 2.56
CA LEU A 90 -11.87 -17.43 2.21
C LEU A 90 -12.74 -18.70 2.00
N ASP A 91 -13.97 -18.64 2.45
CA ASP A 91 -15.00 -19.60 2.06
C ASP A 91 -15.50 -19.36 0.61
N GLN A 92 -16.39 -20.23 0.09
CA GLN A 92 -16.88 -20.13 -1.29
C GLN A 92 -17.66 -18.85 -1.56
N ASP A 93 -18.48 -18.37 -0.62
CA ASP A 93 -19.22 -17.12 -0.76
C ASP A 93 -18.26 -15.92 -0.84
N GLN A 94 -17.29 -15.86 0.08
CA GLN A 94 -16.29 -14.81 0.10
C GLN A 94 -15.44 -14.80 -1.18
N GLN A 95 -15.02 -15.99 -1.66
CA GLN A 95 -14.29 -16.11 -2.94
C GLN A 95 -15.12 -15.61 -4.12
N SER A 96 -16.43 -15.88 -4.14
CA SER A 96 -17.33 -15.41 -5.22
C SER A 96 -17.44 -13.86 -5.28
N ARG A 97 -17.17 -13.19 -4.18
CA ARG A 97 -17.22 -11.72 -4.04
C ARG A 97 -15.87 -11.03 -4.30
N MET A 98 -14.81 -11.79 -4.63
CA MET A 98 -13.48 -11.29 -4.91
C MET A 98 -13.03 -11.64 -6.32
N LYS A 99 -12.67 -10.64 -7.13
CA LYS A 99 -12.02 -10.82 -8.43
C LYS A 99 -10.52 -10.63 -8.26
N ILE A 100 -9.71 -11.57 -8.73
CA ILE A 100 -8.25 -11.48 -8.78
C ILE A 100 -7.81 -11.40 -10.23
N CYS A 101 -7.27 -10.27 -10.65
CA CYS A 101 -7.09 -9.87 -12.03
C CYS A 101 -5.62 -9.64 -12.38
N TYR A 102 -5.13 -10.32 -13.40
CA TYR A 102 -3.84 -10.01 -13.99
C TYR A 102 -3.97 -8.83 -14.94
N GLY A 103 -3.27 -7.73 -14.66
CA GLY A 103 -3.33 -6.53 -15.49
C GLY A 103 -2.51 -5.37 -14.96
N ASP A 104 -2.22 -4.43 -15.85
CA ASP A 104 -1.59 -3.15 -15.52
C ASP A 104 -2.63 -2.20 -14.89
N SER A 105 -2.47 -1.85 -13.63
CA SER A 105 -3.38 -0.98 -12.87
C SER A 105 -3.61 0.37 -13.55
N SER A 106 -2.64 0.86 -14.34
CA SER A 106 -2.78 2.12 -15.08
C SER A 106 -3.74 2.05 -16.28
N LYS A 107 -4.10 0.83 -16.72
CA LYS A 107 -4.93 0.59 -17.93
C LYS A 107 -6.11 -0.31 -17.64
N TYR A 108 -6.02 -1.18 -16.63
CA TYR A 108 -7.04 -2.17 -16.33
C TYR A 108 -8.38 -1.48 -15.98
N LYS A 109 -9.45 -2.00 -16.55
CA LYS A 109 -10.81 -1.51 -16.33
C LYS A 109 -11.74 -2.65 -15.96
N ASP A 110 -12.64 -2.40 -15.04
CA ASP A 110 -13.68 -3.33 -14.59
C ASP A 110 -14.91 -2.53 -14.11
N ASP A 111 -15.78 -3.15 -13.34
CA ASP A 111 -16.90 -2.47 -12.70
C ASP A 111 -16.42 -1.33 -11.79
N LYS A 112 -17.20 -0.24 -11.80
CA LYS A 112 -16.89 0.90 -10.93
C LYS A 112 -17.11 0.55 -9.46
N VAL A 113 -16.18 0.99 -8.63
CA VAL A 113 -16.17 0.73 -7.19
C VAL A 113 -16.40 1.99 -6.35
N ASP A 114 -16.68 1.79 -5.07
CA ASP A 114 -16.83 2.88 -4.12
C ASP A 114 -15.45 3.45 -3.73
N CYS A 115 -14.42 2.60 -3.63
CA CYS A 115 -13.08 2.99 -3.28
C CYS A 115 -12.06 2.29 -4.18
N VAL A 116 -11.05 3.04 -4.66
CA VAL A 116 -9.79 2.51 -5.19
C VAL A 116 -8.72 2.73 -4.15
N LEU A 117 -7.87 1.75 -3.92
CA LEU A 117 -6.71 1.81 -3.01
C LEU A 117 -5.43 1.51 -3.79
N ALA A 118 -4.40 2.33 -3.58
CA ALA A 118 -3.03 2.05 -3.97
C ALA A 118 -2.14 2.17 -2.71
N ALA A 119 -1.84 1.05 -2.08
CA ALA A 119 -1.07 0.99 -0.84
C ALA A 119 0.41 0.65 -1.09
N ASN A 120 1.21 0.79 -0.03
CA ASN A 120 2.64 0.49 0.02
C ASN A 120 3.46 1.27 -1.03
N PHE A 121 3.10 2.52 -1.26
CA PHE A 121 3.79 3.45 -2.15
C PHE A 121 3.95 2.94 -3.59
N SER A 122 3.18 1.94 -4.00
CA SER A 122 3.39 1.17 -5.21
C SER A 122 3.32 2.02 -6.49
N TYR A 123 2.55 3.11 -6.50
CA TYR A 123 2.46 4.03 -7.64
C TYR A 123 3.73 4.89 -7.84
N PHE A 124 4.70 4.87 -6.91
CA PHE A 124 6.03 5.49 -7.09
C PHE A 124 6.83 4.86 -8.23
N VAL A 125 6.39 3.71 -8.74
CA VAL A 125 6.91 3.09 -9.97
C VAL A 125 6.76 3.98 -11.20
N PHE A 126 5.76 4.89 -11.20
CA PHE A 126 5.61 5.88 -12.26
C PHE A 126 6.59 7.04 -12.04
N LYS A 127 7.73 6.98 -12.71
CA LYS A 127 8.82 7.96 -12.54
C LYS A 127 8.59 9.29 -13.25
N ASP A 128 7.72 9.35 -14.23
CA ASP A 128 7.35 10.57 -14.91
C ASP A 128 5.91 11.02 -14.59
N ARG A 129 5.74 12.32 -14.55
CA ARG A 129 4.49 12.99 -14.20
C ARG A 129 3.32 12.61 -15.12
N ILE A 130 3.60 12.43 -16.40
CA ILE A 130 2.58 12.13 -17.41
C ILE A 130 1.97 10.75 -17.14
N ASN A 131 2.79 9.75 -16.84
CA ASN A 131 2.32 8.39 -16.55
C ASN A 131 1.63 8.32 -15.20
N LEU A 132 2.09 9.06 -14.19
CA LEU A 132 1.41 9.18 -12.90
C LEU A 132 0.00 9.77 -13.07
N ILE A 133 -0.14 10.85 -13.82
CA ILE A 133 -1.45 11.47 -14.11
C ILE A 133 -2.36 10.50 -14.88
N LYS A 134 -1.85 9.78 -15.88
CA LYS A 134 -2.62 8.76 -16.62
C LYS A 134 -3.13 7.66 -15.69
N TYR A 135 -2.28 7.19 -14.77
CA TYR A 135 -2.70 6.23 -13.75
C TYR A 135 -3.82 6.80 -12.87
N PHE A 136 -3.66 8.02 -12.36
CA PHE A 136 -4.69 8.67 -11.54
C PHE A 136 -6.00 8.90 -12.31
N GLN A 137 -5.93 9.23 -13.59
CA GLN A 137 -7.10 9.33 -14.46
C GLN A 137 -7.81 7.96 -14.61
N ASN A 138 -7.04 6.87 -14.78
CA ASN A 138 -7.61 5.53 -14.81
C ASN A 138 -8.29 5.18 -13.49
N ALA A 139 -7.60 5.34 -12.36
CA ALA A 139 -8.17 5.10 -11.02
C ALA A 139 -9.47 5.89 -10.82
N ARG A 140 -9.47 7.20 -11.18
CA ARG A 140 -10.67 8.04 -11.13
C ARG A 140 -11.81 7.52 -12.01
N SER A 141 -11.49 7.00 -13.20
CA SER A 141 -12.49 6.46 -14.13
C SER A 141 -13.24 5.26 -13.56
N GLN A 142 -12.54 4.45 -12.75
CA GLN A 142 -13.06 3.24 -12.11
C GLN A 142 -13.90 3.53 -10.85
N LEU A 143 -13.92 4.77 -10.37
CA LEU A 143 -14.73 5.16 -9.22
C LEU A 143 -16.20 5.42 -9.62
N LYS A 144 -17.14 5.02 -8.77
CA LYS A 144 -18.53 5.49 -8.80
C LYS A 144 -18.58 7.00 -8.52
N ARG A 145 -19.75 7.62 -8.73
CA ARG A 145 -20.00 9.00 -8.29
C ARG A 145 -19.81 9.09 -6.79
N LYS A 146 -19.07 10.07 -6.30
CA LYS A 146 -18.63 10.24 -4.90
C LYS A 146 -17.62 9.17 -4.41
N GLY A 147 -17.03 8.38 -5.31
CA GLY A 147 -16.00 7.41 -4.95
C GLY A 147 -14.73 8.09 -4.41
N LEU A 148 -13.98 7.35 -3.61
CA LEU A 148 -12.70 7.78 -3.02
C LEU A 148 -11.56 7.02 -3.66
N PHE A 149 -10.47 7.72 -3.90
CA PHE A 149 -9.17 7.11 -4.20
C PHE A 149 -8.24 7.37 -3.00
N LEU A 150 -7.77 6.31 -2.38
CA LEU A 150 -6.82 6.32 -1.28
C LEU A 150 -5.46 5.85 -1.79
N LEU A 151 -4.42 6.57 -1.41
CA LEU A 151 -3.04 6.20 -1.68
C LEU A 151 -2.17 6.68 -0.53
N ASP A 152 -1.11 5.94 -0.23
CA ASP A 152 -0.15 6.32 0.79
C ASP A 152 1.10 6.95 0.17
N ALA A 153 1.86 7.65 0.98
CA ALA A 153 3.16 8.23 0.63
C ALA A 153 4.04 8.28 1.87
N PHE A 154 5.34 8.15 1.67
CA PHE A 154 6.33 8.42 2.71
C PHE A 154 7.24 9.57 2.30
N GLY A 155 7.89 10.17 3.27
CA GLY A 155 8.83 11.26 3.07
C GLY A 155 9.50 11.68 4.36
N GLY A 156 9.93 12.93 4.44
CA GLY A 156 10.78 13.47 5.47
C GLY A 156 12.20 13.69 4.92
N TYR A 157 13.05 14.34 5.71
CA TYR A 157 14.41 14.62 5.23
C TYR A 157 15.30 13.35 5.17
N GLU A 158 14.98 12.30 5.92
CA GLU A 158 15.67 11.01 5.85
C GLU A 158 15.32 10.19 4.62
N ALA A 159 14.17 10.45 3.98
CA ALA A 159 13.82 9.78 2.72
C ALA A 159 14.79 10.06 1.56
N HIS A 160 15.65 11.09 1.69
CA HIS A 160 16.70 11.45 0.73
C HIS A 160 18.07 10.88 1.11
N GLN A 161 18.18 10.21 2.24
CA GLN A 161 19.46 9.68 2.75
C GLN A 161 19.65 8.21 2.37
N LEU A 162 20.90 7.79 2.28
CA LEU A 162 21.25 6.38 2.17
C LEU A 162 21.30 5.81 3.59
N LEU A 163 20.38 4.91 3.91
CA LEU A 163 20.26 4.34 5.24
C LEU A 163 19.67 2.92 5.20
N GLU A 164 19.93 2.17 6.25
CA GLU A 164 19.26 0.90 6.52
C GLU A 164 18.53 0.97 7.85
N GLU A 165 17.24 0.69 7.85
CA GLU A 165 16.41 0.56 9.04
C GLU A 165 16.12 -0.90 9.34
N ARG A 166 16.16 -1.27 10.64
CA ARG A 166 15.99 -2.65 11.09
C ARG A 166 14.86 -2.79 12.08
N THR A 167 13.83 -3.52 11.69
CA THR A 167 12.70 -3.86 12.56
C THR A 167 12.78 -5.33 12.97
N LYS A 168 12.86 -5.58 14.28
CA LYS A 168 12.93 -6.95 14.82
C LYS A 168 11.54 -7.55 14.93
N HIS A 169 11.34 -8.69 14.27
CA HIS A 169 10.21 -9.58 14.46
C HIS A 169 10.60 -10.80 15.30
N LYS A 170 9.63 -11.61 15.70
CA LYS A 170 9.85 -12.78 16.59
C LYS A 170 10.90 -13.77 16.08
N ASN A 171 10.96 -14.01 14.76
CA ASN A 171 11.79 -15.06 14.15
C ASN A 171 12.71 -14.56 13.05
N PHE A 172 12.73 -13.27 12.77
CA PHE A 172 13.55 -12.64 11.75
C PHE A 172 13.68 -11.13 12.03
N THR A 173 14.58 -10.48 11.31
CA THR A 173 14.68 -9.02 11.25
C THR A 173 14.37 -8.57 9.83
N TYR A 174 13.42 -7.67 9.68
CA TYR A 174 13.14 -6.94 8.46
C TYR A 174 14.17 -5.81 8.33
N VAL A 175 14.72 -5.62 7.14
CA VAL A 175 15.66 -4.52 6.84
C VAL A 175 15.17 -3.78 5.62
N TRP A 176 14.83 -2.51 5.80
CA TRP A 176 14.60 -1.54 4.75
C TRP A 176 15.93 -0.87 4.41
N ASP A 177 16.33 -0.91 3.14
CA ASP A 177 17.60 -0.36 2.64
C ASP A 177 17.31 0.69 1.55
N GLN A 178 17.50 1.96 1.88
CA GLN A 178 17.51 3.07 0.92
C GLN A 178 18.92 3.16 0.29
N SER A 179 19.12 2.41 -0.78
CA SER A 179 20.44 2.13 -1.36
C SER A 179 20.96 3.23 -2.29
N SER A 180 20.07 4.02 -2.90
CA SER A 180 20.47 5.17 -3.71
C SER A 180 19.35 6.20 -3.81
N PHE A 181 19.76 7.46 -3.93
CA PHE A 181 18.88 8.60 -4.24
C PHE A 181 19.57 9.52 -5.24
N ASN A 182 18.85 9.93 -6.29
CA ASN A 182 19.32 10.90 -7.28
C ASN A 182 18.59 12.24 -7.09
N PRO A 183 19.26 13.29 -6.62
CA PRO A 183 18.61 14.58 -6.34
C PRO A 183 18.14 15.34 -7.60
N ILE A 184 18.61 14.96 -8.80
CA ILE A 184 18.18 15.60 -10.05
C ILE A 184 16.85 15.03 -10.53
N THR A 185 16.66 13.70 -10.41
CA THR A 185 15.47 13.00 -10.92
C THR A 185 14.51 12.59 -9.81
N HIS A 186 14.92 12.67 -8.53
CA HIS A 186 14.25 12.11 -7.36
C HIS A 186 14.06 10.57 -7.45
N GLU A 187 14.83 9.90 -8.31
CA GLU A 187 14.81 8.44 -8.34
C GLU A 187 15.48 7.85 -7.11
N ILE A 188 14.80 6.88 -6.51
CA ILE A 188 15.27 6.16 -5.32
C ILE A 188 15.27 4.66 -5.61
N LYS A 189 16.30 3.97 -5.15
CA LYS A 189 16.35 2.52 -5.18
C LYS A 189 16.37 1.98 -3.77
N CYS A 190 15.36 1.16 -3.46
CA CYS A 190 15.22 0.55 -2.15
C CYS A 190 15.19 -0.98 -2.26
N TYR A 191 15.64 -1.62 -1.19
CA TYR A 191 15.59 -3.07 -1.05
C TYR A 191 14.96 -3.47 0.27
N ILE A 192 14.33 -4.64 0.28
CA ILE A 192 14.00 -5.34 1.52
C ILE A 192 14.93 -6.53 1.65
N HIS A 193 15.51 -6.67 2.83
CA HIS A 193 16.28 -7.83 3.23
C HIS A 193 15.65 -8.49 4.45
N PHE A 194 15.88 -9.79 4.63
CA PHE A 194 15.52 -10.51 5.84
C PHE A 194 16.75 -11.16 6.46
N GLU A 195 16.96 -10.94 7.76
CA GLU A 195 18.02 -11.53 8.54
C GLU A 195 17.44 -12.53 9.55
N PHE A 196 18.10 -13.66 9.73
CA PHE A 196 17.60 -14.76 10.56
C PHE A 196 18.48 -15.02 11.79
N PRO A 197 17.93 -15.64 12.87
CA PRO A 197 18.68 -15.90 14.11
C PRO A 197 19.92 -16.81 13.93
N ASP A 198 19.98 -17.60 12.86
CA ASP A 198 21.13 -18.42 12.48
C ASP A 198 22.21 -17.64 11.71
N LYS A 199 22.08 -16.31 11.64
CA LYS A 199 22.94 -15.38 10.91
C LYS A 199 22.85 -15.48 9.39
N THR A 200 21.98 -16.33 8.84
CA THR A 200 21.71 -16.32 7.40
C THR A 200 20.88 -15.10 7.01
N LYS A 201 21.05 -14.62 5.75
CA LYS A 201 20.38 -13.43 5.23
C LYS A 201 19.77 -13.69 3.86
N LYS A 202 18.55 -13.22 3.64
CA LYS A 202 17.94 -13.13 2.31
C LYS A 202 18.09 -11.69 1.83
N LYS A 203 19.15 -11.41 1.09
CA LYS A 203 19.42 -10.09 0.53
C LYS A 203 18.55 -9.83 -0.69
N ARG A 204 18.09 -8.57 -0.84
CA ARG A 204 17.28 -8.09 -1.98
C ARG A 204 16.08 -9.00 -2.25
N ALA A 205 15.36 -9.37 -1.18
CA ALA A 205 14.15 -10.17 -1.29
C ALA A 205 13.10 -9.44 -2.14
N PHE A 206 13.04 -8.11 -1.99
CA PHE A 206 12.28 -7.22 -2.84
C PHE A 206 13.15 -6.05 -3.29
N THR A 207 12.87 -5.52 -4.47
CA THR A 207 13.59 -4.40 -5.09
C THR A 207 12.58 -3.38 -5.56
N TYR A 208 12.79 -2.14 -5.19
CA TYR A 208 11.99 -1.01 -5.59
C TYR A 208 12.84 -0.02 -6.37
N ASP A 209 12.40 0.33 -7.55
CA ASP A 209 13.01 1.32 -8.42
C ASP A 209 11.96 2.40 -8.68
N TRP A 210 11.93 3.40 -7.81
CA TRP A 210 10.88 4.38 -7.66
C TRP A 210 11.34 5.80 -7.92
N ARG A 211 10.40 6.72 -8.08
CA ARG A 211 10.61 8.14 -7.88
C ARG A 211 9.97 8.53 -6.55
N LEU A 212 10.73 9.18 -5.67
CA LEU A 212 10.22 9.77 -4.45
C LEU A 212 9.39 11.02 -4.81
N TRP A 213 8.08 10.91 -4.67
CA TRP A 213 7.14 11.97 -4.95
C TRP A 213 6.84 12.77 -3.69
N THR A 214 6.84 14.10 -3.78
CA THR A 214 6.43 14.96 -2.67
C THR A 214 4.90 15.05 -2.57
N LEU A 215 4.37 15.31 -1.38
CA LEU A 215 2.92 15.49 -1.18
C LEU A 215 2.33 16.59 -2.08
N PRO A 216 2.97 17.77 -2.29
CA PRO A 216 2.50 18.76 -3.25
C PRO A 216 2.40 18.23 -4.68
N GLU A 217 3.43 17.56 -5.19
CA GLU A 217 3.41 16.98 -6.55
C GLU A 217 2.27 15.98 -6.73
N ILE A 218 2.08 15.07 -5.75
CA ILE A 218 0.99 14.08 -5.79
C ILE A 218 -0.37 14.78 -5.80
N GLN A 219 -0.57 15.78 -4.93
CA GLN A 219 -1.82 16.54 -4.87
C GLN A 219 -2.12 17.28 -6.19
N GLU A 220 -1.11 17.86 -6.81
CA GLU A 220 -1.23 18.54 -8.11
C GLU A 220 -1.58 17.54 -9.22
N CYS A 221 -0.88 16.42 -9.30
CA CYS A 221 -1.17 15.35 -10.25
C CYS A 221 -2.59 14.79 -10.10
N LEU A 222 -3.08 14.62 -8.86
CA LEU A 222 -4.45 14.19 -8.59
C LEU A 222 -5.49 15.22 -9.05
N LYS A 223 -5.24 16.51 -8.81
CA LYS A 223 -6.12 17.59 -9.29
C LYS A 223 -6.16 17.64 -10.82
N GLU A 224 -5.01 17.52 -11.49
CA GLU A 224 -4.94 17.46 -12.96
C GLU A 224 -5.60 16.20 -13.54
N ALA A 225 -5.57 15.09 -12.82
CA ALA A 225 -6.32 13.89 -13.16
C ALA A 225 -7.84 14.08 -13.01
N GLY A 226 -8.29 15.23 -12.48
CA GLY A 226 -9.68 15.66 -12.38
C GLY A 226 -10.36 15.34 -11.04
N PHE A 227 -9.62 14.97 -10.00
CA PHE A 227 -10.20 14.84 -8.67
C PHE A 227 -10.59 16.22 -8.11
N LYS A 228 -11.76 16.30 -7.48
CA LYS A 228 -12.34 17.57 -6.98
C LYS A 228 -11.60 18.13 -5.77
N SER A 229 -11.10 17.24 -4.93
CA SER A 229 -10.35 17.63 -3.74
C SER A 229 -9.45 16.48 -3.31
N VAL A 230 -8.35 16.85 -2.67
CA VAL A 230 -7.37 15.93 -2.09
C VAL A 230 -7.12 16.38 -0.66
N ASP A 231 -7.33 15.47 0.27
CA ASP A 231 -7.05 15.68 1.69
C ASP A 231 -5.86 14.80 2.10
N VAL A 232 -4.95 15.36 2.90
CA VAL A 232 -3.79 14.64 3.43
C VAL A 232 -4.08 14.26 4.88
N TYR A 233 -3.78 13.02 5.22
CA TYR A 233 -3.86 12.45 6.55
C TYR A 233 -2.46 12.02 6.97
N MET A 234 -1.88 12.70 7.95
CA MET A 234 -0.58 12.37 8.52
C MET A 234 -0.75 11.40 9.68
N GLN A 235 0.20 10.52 9.85
CA GLN A 235 0.29 9.65 11.01
C GLN A 235 0.38 10.48 12.29
N GLY A 236 -0.29 10.04 13.34
CA GLY A 236 -0.25 10.71 14.64
C GLY A 236 1.00 10.31 15.42
N TRP A 237 1.35 11.15 16.39
CA TRP A 237 2.46 10.93 17.31
C TRP A 237 1.95 10.91 18.75
N ASP A 238 2.40 9.94 19.54
CA ASP A 238 2.13 9.91 21.00
C ASP A 238 3.33 10.51 21.74
N GLU A 239 3.24 11.78 22.13
CA GLU A 239 4.31 12.51 22.84
C GLU A 239 4.73 11.84 24.15
N LYS A 240 3.85 11.07 24.79
CA LYS A 240 4.17 10.43 26.08
C LYS A 240 5.02 9.18 25.93
N LYS A 241 4.83 8.48 24.83
CA LYS A 241 5.53 7.24 24.52
C LYS A 241 6.70 7.45 23.57
N ASP A 242 6.77 8.63 22.95
CA ASP A 242 7.73 8.99 21.92
C ASP A 242 7.69 8.02 20.73
N GLU A 243 6.46 7.68 20.30
CA GLU A 243 6.24 6.71 19.22
C GLU A 243 5.10 7.14 18.27
N GLU A 244 5.12 6.63 17.05
CA GLU A 244 4.04 6.78 16.08
C GLU A 244 2.77 6.05 16.56
N THR A 245 1.60 6.64 16.26
CA THR A 245 0.31 5.99 16.52
C THR A 245 -0.20 5.29 15.26
N GLU A 246 -1.12 4.35 15.44
CA GLU A 246 -1.85 3.75 14.30
C GLU A 246 -2.94 4.68 13.75
N GLU A 247 -3.09 5.90 14.27
CA GLU A 247 -4.12 6.83 13.84
C GLU A 247 -3.58 7.87 12.85
N PHE A 248 -4.41 8.20 11.86
CA PHE A 248 -4.12 9.23 10.85
C PHE A 248 -5.10 10.38 10.97
N TYR A 249 -4.57 11.60 11.01
CA TYR A 249 -5.33 12.83 11.18
C TYR A 249 -5.22 13.72 9.96
N LYS A 250 -6.37 14.27 9.52
CA LYS A 250 -6.39 15.25 8.42
C LYS A 250 -5.64 16.51 8.85
N MET A 251 -4.56 16.83 8.15
CA MET A 251 -3.70 17.97 8.43
C MET A 251 -3.53 18.89 7.21
N LYS A 252 -3.25 20.17 7.47
CA LYS A 252 -2.83 21.17 6.47
C LYS A 252 -1.41 21.66 6.73
N LYS A 253 -0.89 21.41 7.93
CA LYS A 253 0.47 21.73 8.37
C LYS A 253 0.92 20.61 9.30
N CYS A 254 2.16 20.24 9.21
CA CYS A 254 2.88 19.37 10.13
C CYS A 254 4.31 19.91 10.28
N ASP A 255 5.03 19.42 11.26
CA ASP A 255 6.44 19.72 11.43
C ASP A 255 7.30 19.03 10.37
N ALA A 256 8.56 19.44 10.26
CA ALA A 256 9.52 18.86 9.30
C ALA A 256 10.18 17.63 9.93
N ASP A 257 9.42 16.55 10.07
CA ASP A 257 9.88 15.32 10.69
C ASP A 257 10.92 14.59 9.84
N PRO A 258 11.83 13.83 10.46
CA PRO A 258 12.85 13.04 9.75
C PRO A 258 12.23 12.03 8.80
N ALA A 259 11.21 11.33 9.25
CA ALA A 259 10.42 10.38 8.48
C ALA A 259 8.94 10.55 8.77
N TRP A 260 8.08 10.28 7.79
CA TRP A 260 6.63 10.29 7.95
C TRP A 260 5.95 9.40 6.91
N VAL A 261 4.79 8.87 7.30
CA VAL A 261 3.83 8.23 6.40
C VAL A 261 2.56 9.07 6.36
N ALA A 262 1.98 9.20 5.18
CA ALA A 262 0.74 9.91 4.96
C ALA A 262 -0.20 9.13 4.04
N TYR A 263 -1.50 9.28 4.26
CA TYR A 263 -2.53 8.90 3.28
C TYR A 263 -3.09 10.12 2.58
N LEU A 264 -3.23 10.04 1.26
CA LEU A 264 -3.96 11.02 0.48
C LEU A 264 -5.34 10.44 0.13
N VAL A 265 -6.36 11.25 0.31
CA VAL A 265 -7.76 10.91 0.02
C VAL A 265 -8.29 11.82 -1.06
N ALA A 266 -8.33 11.31 -2.28
CA ALA A 266 -8.81 12.05 -3.43
C ALA A 266 -10.29 11.72 -3.73
N ARG A 267 -11.12 12.74 -3.91
CA ARG A 267 -12.58 12.61 -4.14
C ARG A 267 -12.93 12.87 -5.59
N LYS A 268 -13.71 11.95 -6.17
CA LYS A 268 -14.22 12.07 -7.54
C LYS A 268 -15.27 13.15 -7.71
#